data_1efc66d0b2b19c9864da7c0896479ced
#
_entry.id   1efc66d0b2b19c9864da7c0896479ced
#
_cell.length_a   1.000
_cell.length_b   1.000
_cell.length_c   1.000
_cell.angle_alpha   90.00
_cell.angle_beta   90.00
_cell.angle_gamma   90.00
#
_symmetry.space_group_name_H-M   'P 1'
#
loop_
_entity.id
_entity.type
_entity.pdbx_description
1 polymer ?
#
loop_
_entity_poly.entity_id
_entity_poly.type
_entity_poly.pdbx_seq_one_letter_code
_entity_poly.pdbx_strand_id
1 'polypeptide(L)'
;MTLSPPSPGDSEVETVAARDGTPLLTRWWPTSGDPWGTILVVHGLGEHSGRHDATGGRFAAAGLVATSYDHRGFGASGGRRAYVDEWDDLLDDVEDRLDAGRTDGLPAAIYGHSLGGLIVADYLLSDRPRPDVAVLSAPALDGGNGALRAASAVLSRVRPTFAISNPWDPEKIARDPRPAVVADPDPLSVGYTTGRLGHLLFRAMRRVNARLVEDGGFPLPTLVVHGGDDRLVPTASTAFLEQFPTTERRVYADVRHEPHHDPFDGERIVDETIAWLRDRMGGPDAG
;
A
#
# COMPACT_ATOMS: atom_id res chain seq x y z
N MET A 1 -6.50 25.42 -27.06
CA MET A 1 -7.22 25.11 -25.81
C MET A 1 -6.17 25.05 -24.73
N THR A 2 -6.01 26.10 -23.95
CA THR A 2 -5.08 26.13 -22.82
C THR A 2 -5.76 25.35 -21.70
N LEU A 3 -5.26 24.16 -21.42
CA LEU A 3 -5.65 23.42 -20.21
C LEU A 3 -5.26 24.28 -19.01
N SER A 4 -6.19 24.57 -18.13
CA SER A 4 -5.87 25.16 -16.83
C SER A 4 -4.92 24.21 -16.10
N PRO A 5 -3.91 24.74 -15.39
CA PRO A 5 -3.08 23.87 -14.56
C PRO A 5 -3.98 23.14 -13.56
N PRO A 6 -3.70 21.84 -13.27
CA PRO A 6 -4.48 21.08 -12.30
C PRO A 6 -4.50 21.80 -10.94
N SER A 7 -5.63 21.73 -10.25
CA SER A 7 -5.74 22.26 -8.90
C SER A 7 -4.86 21.44 -7.95
N PRO A 8 -4.27 22.03 -6.90
CA PRO A 8 -3.57 21.25 -5.88
C PRO A 8 -4.50 20.18 -5.32
N GLY A 9 -4.15 18.91 -5.51
CA GLY A 9 -4.94 17.75 -5.10
C GLY A 9 -5.52 16.93 -6.27
N ASP A 10 -5.57 17.48 -7.50
CA ASP A 10 -5.98 16.68 -8.67
C ASP A 10 -4.82 15.78 -9.12
N SER A 11 -5.07 14.48 -9.22
CA SER A 11 -4.10 13.53 -9.72
C SER A 11 -4.16 13.42 -11.25
N GLU A 12 -3.01 13.12 -11.84
CA GLU A 12 -2.89 12.78 -13.25
C GLU A 12 -2.64 11.28 -13.41
N VAL A 13 -3.06 10.71 -14.54
CA VAL A 13 -2.91 9.26 -14.79
C VAL A 13 -2.38 9.00 -16.19
N GLU A 14 -1.59 7.95 -16.31
CA GLU A 14 -1.16 7.37 -17.58
C GLU A 14 -1.17 5.85 -17.51
N THR A 15 -1.03 5.19 -18.64
CA THR A 15 -0.87 3.73 -18.68
C THR A 15 0.53 3.41 -19.19
N VAL A 16 1.26 2.61 -18.41
CA VAL A 16 2.61 2.15 -18.75
C VAL A 16 2.65 0.63 -18.82
N ALA A 17 3.52 0.07 -19.64
CA ALA A 17 3.70 -1.37 -19.69
C ALA A 17 4.61 -1.85 -18.57
N ALA A 18 4.22 -2.91 -17.85
CA ALA A 18 5.10 -3.68 -17.00
C ALA A 18 6.14 -4.48 -17.81
N ARG A 19 7.10 -5.13 -17.16
CA ARG A 19 8.17 -5.94 -17.80
C ARG A 19 7.62 -7.01 -18.74
N ASP A 20 6.47 -7.60 -18.39
CA ASP A 20 5.77 -8.63 -19.16
C ASP A 20 4.78 -8.06 -20.20
N GLY A 21 4.69 -6.73 -20.34
CA GLY A 21 3.77 -6.05 -21.23
C GLY A 21 2.38 -5.81 -20.64
N THR A 22 2.10 -6.21 -19.41
CA THR A 22 0.83 -5.92 -18.73
C THR A 22 0.67 -4.40 -18.59
N PRO A 23 -0.44 -3.78 -19.08
CA PRO A 23 -0.64 -2.35 -18.90
C PRO A 23 -1.00 -2.04 -17.45
N LEU A 24 -0.24 -1.14 -16.82
CA LEU A 24 -0.49 -0.65 -15.47
C LEU A 24 -0.91 0.82 -15.52
N LEU A 25 -2.03 1.16 -14.89
CA LEU A 25 -2.39 2.55 -14.64
C LEU A 25 -1.44 3.09 -13.57
N THR A 26 -0.72 4.16 -13.90
CA THR A 26 0.13 4.92 -12.99
C THR A 26 -0.54 6.26 -12.72
N ARG A 27 -0.43 6.72 -11.49
CA ARG A 27 -1.01 7.96 -10.99
C ARG A 27 0.08 8.80 -10.34
N TRP A 28 0.02 10.12 -10.51
CA TRP A 28 0.88 11.04 -9.76
C TRP A 28 0.10 12.28 -9.34
N TRP A 29 0.56 12.90 -8.26
CA TRP A 29 0.03 14.13 -7.74
C TRP A 29 1.07 15.24 -7.91
N PRO A 30 0.76 16.28 -8.69
CA PRO A 30 1.67 17.39 -8.89
C PRO A 30 2.04 18.05 -7.57
N THR A 31 3.34 18.25 -7.33
CA THR A 31 3.83 19.01 -6.18
C THR A 31 4.07 20.45 -6.55
N SER A 32 3.90 21.37 -5.59
CA SER A 32 4.19 22.80 -5.77
C SER A 32 5.56 23.14 -5.16
N GLY A 33 6.39 23.86 -5.90
CA GLY A 33 7.74 24.23 -5.47
C GLY A 33 8.79 23.14 -5.65
N ASP A 34 9.95 23.33 -5.01
CA ASP A 34 11.06 22.38 -5.09
C ASP A 34 10.78 21.17 -4.18
N PRO A 35 10.74 19.95 -4.71
CA PRO A 35 10.49 18.77 -3.91
C PRO A 35 11.72 18.43 -3.04
N TRP A 36 11.45 17.89 -1.83
CA TRP A 36 12.50 17.42 -0.92
C TRP A 36 12.63 15.89 -0.86
N GLY A 37 11.79 15.16 -1.58
CA GLY A 37 11.80 13.70 -1.65
C GLY A 37 10.76 13.16 -2.61
N THR A 38 10.77 11.85 -2.80
CA THR A 38 9.79 11.12 -3.60
C THR A 38 9.08 10.08 -2.75
N ILE A 39 7.82 9.73 -3.08
CA ILE A 39 7.07 8.68 -2.39
C ILE A 39 6.21 7.87 -3.37
N LEU A 40 6.36 6.54 -3.34
CA LEU A 40 5.48 5.60 -4.04
C LEU A 40 4.41 5.09 -3.06
N VAL A 41 3.13 5.24 -3.41
CA VAL A 41 1.99 4.70 -2.65
C VAL A 41 1.53 3.38 -3.28
N VAL A 42 1.48 2.32 -2.49
CA VAL A 42 1.13 0.95 -2.90
C VAL A 42 -0.17 0.54 -2.21
N HIS A 43 -1.24 0.40 -2.99
CA HIS A 43 -2.60 0.19 -2.49
C HIS A 43 -2.88 -1.24 -1.99
N GLY A 44 -3.99 -1.44 -1.28
CA GLY A 44 -4.40 -2.71 -0.68
C GLY A 44 -5.17 -3.66 -1.61
N LEU A 45 -5.66 -4.75 -1.02
CA LEU A 45 -6.42 -5.77 -1.73
C LEU A 45 -7.81 -5.25 -2.13
N GLY A 46 -8.17 -5.42 -3.39
CA GLY A 46 -9.50 -5.09 -3.89
C GLY A 46 -9.74 -3.61 -4.15
N GLU A 47 -8.78 -2.75 -3.87
CA GLU A 47 -8.85 -1.31 -4.13
C GLU A 47 -8.00 -0.89 -5.35
N HIS A 48 -7.72 0.40 -5.50
CA HIS A 48 -6.94 0.99 -6.58
C HIS A 48 -6.31 2.34 -6.14
N SER A 49 -5.36 2.86 -6.92
CA SER A 49 -4.61 4.08 -6.61
C SER A 49 -5.49 5.32 -6.38
N GLY A 50 -6.64 5.42 -7.06
CA GLY A 50 -7.56 6.54 -6.91
C GLY A 50 -8.18 6.68 -5.51
N ARG A 51 -8.23 5.58 -4.72
CA ARG A 51 -8.67 5.66 -3.33
C ARG A 51 -7.68 6.41 -2.43
N HIS A 52 -6.46 6.58 -2.89
CA HIS A 52 -5.40 7.30 -2.18
C HIS A 52 -5.26 8.77 -2.61
N ASP A 53 -6.25 9.34 -3.34
CA ASP A 53 -6.18 10.72 -3.83
C ASP A 53 -5.96 11.74 -2.71
N ALA A 54 -6.68 11.62 -1.59
CA ALA A 54 -6.49 12.51 -0.45
C ALA A 54 -5.09 12.37 0.17
N THR A 55 -4.59 11.13 0.34
CA THR A 55 -3.28 10.84 0.93
C THR A 55 -2.15 11.29 0.01
N GLY A 56 -2.21 10.94 -1.27
CA GLY A 56 -1.22 11.35 -2.27
C GLY A 56 -1.17 12.86 -2.47
N GLY A 57 -2.33 13.51 -2.51
CA GLY A 57 -2.43 14.97 -2.55
C GLY A 57 -1.80 15.66 -1.33
N ARG A 58 -1.96 15.07 -0.12
CA ARG A 58 -1.30 15.60 1.10
C ARG A 58 0.22 15.42 1.05
N PHE A 59 0.72 14.29 0.56
CA PHE A 59 2.16 14.11 0.34
C PHE A 59 2.71 15.13 -0.66
N ALA A 60 2.00 15.33 -1.78
CA ALA A 60 2.39 16.32 -2.79
C ALA A 60 2.34 17.76 -2.25
N ALA A 61 1.30 18.12 -1.51
CA ALA A 61 1.18 19.43 -0.85
C ALA A 61 2.29 19.66 0.19
N ALA A 62 2.81 18.60 0.80
CA ALA A 62 3.93 18.65 1.73
C ALA A 62 5.31 18.74 1.02
N GLY A 63 5.36 18.73 -0.32
CA GLY A 63 6.58 18.84 -1.13
C GLY A 63 7.24 17.51 -1.48
N LEU A 64 6.50 16.40 -1.46
CA LEU A 64 6.96 15.11 -1.99
C LEU A 64 6.47 14.92 -3.43
N VAL A 65 7.29 14.39 -4.32
CA VAL A 65 6.82 13.86 -5.61
C VAL A 65 6.10 12.55 -5.31
N ALA A 66 4.76 12.62 -5.27
CA ALA A 66 3.93 11.48 -4.89
C ALA A 66 3.43 10.74 -6.13
N THR A 67 3.62 9.43 -6.15
CA THR A 67 3.18 8.53 -7.22
C THR A 67 2.45 7.33 -6.65
N SER A 68 1.64 6.67 -7.49
CA SER A 68 0.98 5.41 -7.19
C SER A 68 0.73 4.64 -8.49
N TYR A 69 0.22 3.44 -8.40
CA TYR A 69 -0.23 2.67 -9.55
C TYR A 69 -1.33 1.70 -9.13
N ASP A 70 -2.13 1.25 -10.08
CA ASP A 70 -3.06 0.14 -9.86
C ASP A 70 -2.32 -1.17 -10.05
N HIS A 71 -2.35 -2.07 -9.07
CA HIS A 71 -1.79 -3.41 -9.22
C HIS A 71 -2.36 -4.13 -10.44
N ARG A 72 -1.56 -4.99 -11.07
CA ARG A 72 -2.06 -5.91 -12.10
C ARG A 72 -3.29 -6.66 -11.61
N GLY A 73 -4.35 -6.69 -12.42
CA GLY A 73 -5.63 -7.29 -12.06
C GLY A 73 -6.52 -6.47 -11.13
N PHE A 74 -6.18 -5.21 -10.82
CA PHE A 74 -6.98 -4.29 -10.00
C PHE A 74 -7.14 -2.94 -10.67
N GLY A 75 -8.05 -2.12 -10.15
CA GLY A 75 -8.30 -0.79 -10.67
C GLY A 75 -8.54 -0.76 -12.18
N ALA A 76 -7.90 0.14 -12.89
CA ALA A 76 -7.91 0.23 -14.34
C ALA A 76 -6.71 -0.46 -15.02
N SER A 77 -5.84 -1.11 -14.24
CA SER A 77 -4.73 -1.90 -14.77
C SER A 77 -5.22 -3.16 -15.47
N GLY A 78 -4.41 -3.62 -16.43
CA GLY A 78 -4.60 -4.88 -17.12
C GLY A 78 -4.35 -6.11 -16.26
N GLY A 79 -4.40 -7.27 -16.89
CA GLY A 79 -4.30 -8.55 -16.20
C GLY A 79 -5.67 -9.12 -15.80
N ARG A 80 -5.68 -10.36 -15.33
CA ARG A 80 -6.90 -11.02 -14.85
C ARG A 80 -7.28 -10.47 -13.49
N ARG A 81 -8.56 -10.14 -13.30
CA ARG A 81 -9.04 -9.54 -12.03
C ARG A 81 -8.76 -10.42 -10.83
N ALA A 82 -8.18 -9.81 -9.77
CA ALA A 82 -7.77 -10.44 -8.51
C ALA A 82 -6.91 -11.70 -8.68
N TYR A 83 -6.02 -11.69 -9.67
CA TYR A 83 -5.16 -12.81 -10.02
C TYR A 83 -3.78 -12.34 -10.44
N VAL A 84 -2.76 -13.04 -9.97
CA VAL A 84 -1.38 -12.95 -10.46
C VAL A 84 -0.83 -14.35 -10.65
N ASP A 85 0.04 -14.54 -11.64
CA ASP A 85 0.67 -15.82 -11.88
C ASP A 85 1.75 -16.12 -10.82
N GLU A 86 2.62 -15.16 -10.57
CA GLU A 86 3.66 -15.27 -9.55
C GLU A 86 3.62 -14.04 -8.62
N TRP A 87 4.06 -14.23 -7.38
CA TRP A 87 4.15 -13.12 -6.42
C TRP A 87 5.21 -12.10 -6.82
N ASP A 88 6.28 -12.56 -7.44
CA ASP A 88 7.39 -11.72 -7.87
C ASP A 88 6.98 -10.71 -8.94
N ASP A 89 5.92 -10.98 -9.72
CA ASP A 89 5.33 -10.00 -10.64
C ASP A 89 4.91 -8.71 -9.92
N LEU A 90 4.39 -8.82 -8.69
CA LEU A 90 4.02 -7.67 -7.86
C LEU A 90 5.25 -6.93 -7.34
N LEU A 91 6.32 -7.64 -7.02
CA LEU A 91 7.58 -7.04 -6.58
C LEU A 91 8.31 -6.34 -7.74
N ASP A 92 8.23 -6.90 -8.95
CA ASP A 92 8.75 -6.29 -10.17
C ASP A 92 7.99 -4.99 -10.50
N ASP A 93 6.66 -4.99 -10.36
CA ASP A 93 5.85 -3.78 -10.54
C ASP A 93 6.24 -2.69 -9.54
N VAL A 94 6.47 -3.05 -8.25
CA VAL A 94 6.94 -2.10 -7.22
C VAL A 94 8.31 -1.54 -7.62
N GLU A 95 9.26 -2.39 -8.02
CA GLU A 95 10.61 -1.96 -8.41
C GLU A 95 10.56 -0.95 -9.56
N ASP A 96 9.83 -1.29 -10.62
CA ASP A 96 9.71 -0.43 -11.80
C ASP A 96 9.03 0.91 -11.48
N ARG A 97 8.01 0.91 -10.60
CA ARG A 97 7.29 2.14 -10.23
C ARG A 97 8.10 2.99 -9.25
N LEU A 98 8.81 2.34 -8.32
CA LEU A 98 9.71 3.05 -7.40
C LEU A 98 10.85 3.71 -8.17
N ASP A 99 11.47 3.00 -9.13
CA ASP A 99 12.55 3.54 -9.95
C ASP A 99 12.06 4.69 -10.84
N ALA A 100 10.92 4.51 -11.52
CA ALA A 100 10.30 5.55 -12.35
C ALA A 100 9.89 6.80 -11.59
N GLY A 101 9.55 6.67 -10.30
CA GLY A 101 9.19 7.79 -9.42
C GLY A 101 10.39 8.50 -8.80
N ARG A 102 11.61 7.97 -8.95
CA ARG A 102 12.82 8.59 -8.39
C ARG A 102 13.15 9.88 -9.13
N THR A 103 13.65 10.84 -8.36
CA THR A 103 14.24 12.08 -8.88
C THR A 103 15.68 12.15 -8.42
N ASP A 104 16.60 12.44 -9.34
CA ASP A 104 18.03 12.48 -9.05
C ASP A 104 18.35 13.42 -7.88
N GLY A 105 19.10 12.90 -6.92
CA GLY A 105 19.52 13.64 -5.74
C GLY A 105 18.48 13.78 -4.63
N LEU A 106 17.27 13.27 -4.82
CA LEU A 106 16.24 13.25 -3.78
C LEU A 106 16.11 11.88 -3.11
N PRO A 107 15.91 11.83 -1.79
CA PRO A 107 15.62 10.59 -1.09
C PRO A 107 14.24 10.04 -1.51
N ALA A 108 14.11 8.71 -1.49
CA ALA A 108 12.91 8.00 -1.89
C ALA A 108 12.25 7.29 -0.70
N ALA A 109 10.95 7.46 -0.59
CA ALA A 109 10.09 6.73 0.34
C ALA A 109 9.15 5.76 -0.38
N ILE A 110 8.67 4.75 0.34
CA ILE A 110 7.59 3.89 -0.09
C ILE A 110 6.52 3.79 1.01
N TYR A 111 5.26 3.89 0.63
CA TYR A 111 4.11 3.74 1.52
C TYR A 111 3.28 2.56 1.04
N GLY A 112 3.00 1.57 1.89
CA GLY A 112 2.16 0.44 1.53
C GLY A 112 1.01 0.24 2.51
N HIS A 113 -0.22 0.14 1.99
CA HIS A 113 -1.42 -0.13 2.79
C HIS A 113 -1.88 -1.58 2.67
N SER A 114 -2.21 -2.23 3.78
CA SER A 114 -2.81 -3.57 3.82
C SER A 114 -2.03 -4.60 2.98
N LEU A 115 -2.60 -5.13 1.89
CA LEU A 115 -1.87 -5.98 0.92
C LEU A 115 -0.64 -5.24 0.37
N GLY A 116 -0.76 -3.97 0.02
CA GLY A 116 0.37 -3.14 -0.41
C GLY A 116 1.46 -3.07 0.67
N GLY A 117 1.07 -3.03 1.95
CA GLY A 117 2.00 -3.12 3.08
C GLY A 117 2.74 -4.47 3.14
N LEU A 118 2.07 -5.57 2.83
CA LEU A 118 2.71 -6.89 2.72
C LEU A 118 3.66 -6.97 1.52
N ILE A 119 3.24 -6.44 0.35
CA ILE A 119 4.08 -6.39 -0.86
C ILE A 119 5.34 -5.57 -0.59
N VAL A 120 5.19 -4.38 0.01
CA VAL A 120 6.31 -3.52 0.39
C VAL A 120 7.22 -4.23 1.40
N ALA A 121 6.66 -4.83 2.46
CA ALA A 121 7.47 -5.56 3.45
C ALA A 121 8.32 -6.68 2.81
N ASP A 122 7.73 -7.43 1.88
CA ASP A 122 8.45 -8.49 1.16
C ASP A 122 9.50 -7.92 0.18
N TYR A 123 9.17 -6.82 -0.48
CA TYR A 123 10.10 -6.07 -1.34
C TYR A 123 11.35 -5.61 -0.56
N LEU A 124 11.16 -5.00 0.62
CA LEU A 124 12.26 -4.51 1.47
C LEU A 124 13.19 -5.63 1.95
N LEU A 125 12.67 -6.84 2.14
CA LEU A 125 13.42 -8.03 2.57
C LEU A 125 14.05 -8.79 1.41
N SER A 126 13.82 -8.37 0.15
CA SER A 126 14.45 -8.93 -1.04
C SER A 126 15.80 -8.27 -1.34
N ASP A 127 16.51 -8.79 -2.36
CA ASP A 127 17.77 -8.21 -2.85
C ASP A 127 17.59 -7.07 -3.86
N ARG A 128 16.35 -6.55 -4.02
CA ARG A 128 16.00 -5.49 -4.95
C ARG A 128 16.49 -4.12 -4.45
N PRO A 129 16.65 -3.13 -5.36
CA PRO A 129 17.00 -1.75 -5.00
C PRO A 129 16.01 -1.17 -3.99
N ARG A 130 16.49 -0.64 -2.87
CA ARG A 130 15.64 -0.18 -1.75
C ARG A 130 15.39 1.32 -1.80
N PRO A 131 14.24 1.79 -1.28
CA PRO A 131 14.06 3.19 -0.91
C PRO A 131 14.92 3.53 0.32
N ASP A 132 14.95 4.80 0.70
CA ASP A 132 15.66 5.25 1.90
C ASP A 132 14.84 4.99 3.18
N VAL A 133 13.53 5.11 3.09
CA VAL A 133 12.60 4.87 4.22
C VAL A 133 11.30 4.19 3.73
N ALA A 134 10.59 3.55 4.65
CA ALA A 134 9.30 2.92 4.36
C ALA A 134 8.22 3.24 5.41
N VAL A 135 6.97 3.27 4.96
CA VAL A 135 5.78 3.38 5.81
C VAL A 135 4.84 2.21 5.48
N LEU A 136 4.46 1.47 6.50
CA LEU A 136 3.52 0.34 6.39
C LEU A 136 2.25 0.67 7.17
N SER A 137 1.15 0.91 6.46
CA SER A 137 -0.17 1.22 7.03
C SER A 137 -1.01 -0.04 7.12
N ALA A 138 -1.33 -0.49 8.33
CA ALA A 138 -2.11 -1.70 8.61
C ALA A 138 -1.65 -2.90 7.76
N PRO A 139 -0.34 -3.22 7.69
CA PRO A 139 0.20 -4.20 6.75
C PRO A 139 -0.39 -5.60 7.01
N ALA A 140 -0.78 -6.30 5.95
CA ALA A 140 -1.37 -7.64 6.03
C ALA A 140 -0.32 -8.71 6.36
N LEU A 141 0.28 -8.64 7.55
CA LEU A 141 1.30 -9.60 8.01
C LEU A 141 0.69 -10.87 8.63
N ASP A 142 -0.59 -10.83 9.01
CA ASP A 142 -1.36 -12.00 9.41
C ASP A 142 -2.79 -11.91 8.86
N GLY A 143 -3.45 -13.03 8.74
CA GLY A 143 -4.83 -13.10 8.28
C GLY A 143 -5.25 -14.51 7.92
N GLY A 144 -6.58 -14.71 7.86
CA GLY A 144 -7.19 -15.98 7.55
C GLY A 144 -6.90 -17.05 8.61
N ASN A 145 -7.69 -18.09 8.58
CA ASN A 145 -7.50 -19.27 9.45
C ASN A 145 -6.83 -20.41 8.67
N GLY A 146 -6.42 -21.45 9.39
CA GLY A 146 -5.75 -22.63 8.80
C GLY A 146 -6.57 -23.33 7.70
N ALA A 147 -7.90 -23.35 7.82
CA ALA A 147 -8.78 -23.94 6.81
C ALA A 147 -8.78 -23.12 5.50
N LEU A 148 -8.85 -21.80 5.59
CA LEU A 148 -8.79 -20.92 4.44
C LEU A 148 -7.42 -21.01 3.73
N ARG A 149 -6.34 -21.07 4.50
CA ARG A 149 -4.97 -21.25 3.98
C ARG A 149 -4.84 -22.57 3.22
N ALA A 150 -5.35 -23.68 3.80
CA ALA A 150 -5.35 -24.99 3.14
C ALA A 150 -6.23 -25.00 1.88
N ALA A 151 -7.44 -24.44 1.95
CA ALA A 151 -8.34 -24.33 0.81
C ALA A 151 -7.71 -23.54 -0.34
N SER A 152 -7.09 -22.39 -0.06
CA SER A 152 -6.41 -21.57 -1.07
C SER A 152 -5.26 -22.34 -1.73
N ALA A 153 -4.51 -23.15 -0.98
CA ALA A 153 -3.43 -23.98 -1.51
C ALA A 153 -3.93 -25.06 -2.49
N VAL A 154 -5.07 -25.67 -2.19
CA VAL A 154 -5.72 -26.65 -3.10
C VAL A 154 -6.27 -25.92 -4.32
N LEU A 155 -7.04 -24.86 -4.12
CA LEU A 155 -7.64 -24.08 -5.22
C LEU A 155 -6.60 -23.51 -6.15
N SER A 156 -5.48 -23.04 -5.62
CA SER A 156 -4.35 -22.54 -6.43
C SER A 156 -3.83 -23.57 -7.46
N ARG A 157 -3.99 -24.87 -7.19
CA ARG A 157 -3.55 -25.94 -8.09
C ARG A 157 -4.65 -26.44 -9.02
N VAL A 158 -5.87 -26.60 -8.49
CA VAL A 158 -6.95 -27.27 -9.25
C VAL A 158 -7.89 -26.30 -9.95
N ARG A 159 -8.09 -25.11 -9.39
CA ARG A 159 -8.90 -24.03 -9.95
C ARG A 159 -8.31 -22.65 -9.56
N PRO A 160 -7.15 -22.27 -10.08
CA PRO A 160 -6.41 -21.08 -9.65
C PRO A 160 -7.20 -19.78 -9.77
N THR A 161 -8.13 -19.72 -10.71
CA THR A 161 -8.99 -18.56 -10.98
C THR A 161 -10.33 -18.59 -10.25
N PHE A 162 -10.57 -19.61 -9.39
CA PHE A 162 -11.81 -19.67 -8.61
C PHE A 162 -11.88 -18.49 -7.65
N ALA A 163 -12.93 -17.68 -7.78
CA ALA A 163 -13.14 -16.49 -6.97
C ALA A 163 -13.77 -16.85 -5.62
N ILE A 164 -13.14 -16.38 -4.56
CA ILE A 164 -13.66 -16.46 -3.19
C ILE A 164 -14.14 -15.06 -2.84
N SER A 165 -15.41 -14.92 -2.52
CA SER A 165 -15.98 -13.63 -2.12
C SER A 165 -15.24 -13.07 -0.90
N ASN A 166 -14.87 -11.82 -0.99
CA ASN A 166 -14.29 -11.02 0.07
C ASN A 166 -15.01 -9.66 0.05
N PRO A 167 -16.28 -9.62 0.44
CA PRO A 167 -17.09 -8.42 0.33
C PRO A 167 -16.50 -7.31 1.21
N TRP A 168 -16.50 -6.12 0.67
CA TRP A 168 -16.20 -4.92 1.42
C TRP A 168 -17.20 -4.78 2.56
N ASP A 169 -16.70 -4.71 3.78
CA ASP A 169 -17.49 -4.43 4.97
C ASP A 169 -17.09 -3.04 5.49
N PRO A 170 -17.86 -2.00 5.16
CA PRO A 170 -17.53 -0.62 5.52
C PRO A 170 -17.29 -0.44 7.03
N GLU A 171 -18.05 -1.19 7.85
CA GLU A 171 -17.91 -1.11 9.30
C GLU A 171 -16.58 -1.69 9.83
N LYS A 172 -15.93 -2.56 9.08
CA LYS A 172 -14.60 -3.06 9.43
C LYS A 172 -13.49 -2.15 8.95
N ILE A 173 -13.76 -1.36 7.92
CA ILE A 173 -12.77 -0.53 7.23
C ILE A 173 -12.61 0.81 7.92
N ALA A 174 -13.72 1.52 8.20
CA ALA A 174 -13.71 2.86 8.76
C ALA A 174 -14.71 3.01 9.92
N ARG A 175 -14.44 3.95 10.85
CA ARG A 175 -15.31 4.25 12.00
C ARG A 175 -16.66 4.84 11.59
N ASP A 176 -16.65 5.63 10.54
CA ASP A 176 -17.86 6.21 9.97
C ASP A 176 -17.96 5.81 8.50
N PRO A 177 -18.85 4.88 8.15
CA PRO A 177 -19.00 4.41 6.80
C PRO A 177 -19.70 5.41 5.86
N ARG A 178 -20.01 6.65 6.34
CA ARG A 178 -20.67 7.68 5.51
C ARG A 178 -19.71 8.30 4.50
N PRO A 179 -20.21 8.84 3.49
CA PRO A 179 -20.49 8.46 2.10
C PRO A 179 -19.27 8.24 1.21
N ALA A 180 -18.05 8.48 1.64
CA ALA A 180 -16.85 8.31 0.78
C ALA A 180 -16.50 6.83 0.50
N VAL A 181 -17.01 5.92 1.35
CA VAL A 181 -16.74 4.47 1.26
C VAL A 181 -17.96 3.67 0.78
N VAL A 182 -19.17 4.22 0.87
CA VAL A 182 -20.43 3.45 0.73
C VAL A 182 -21.37 4.00 -0.35
N ALA A 183 -21.11 5.20 -0.90
CA ALA A 183 -22.10 5.92 -1.67
C ALA A 183 -22.48 5.27 -3.02
N ASP A 184 -21.57 4.57 -3.66
CA ASP A 184 -21.83 3.80 -4.88
C ASP A 184 -20.77 2.69 -4.97
N PRO A 185 -21.12 1.45 -5.36
CA PRO A 185 -20.10 0.42 -5.54
C PRO A 185 -19.10 0.89 -6.60
N ASP A 186 -17.91 1.27 -6.12
CA ASP A 186 -16.82 1.70 -6.98
C ASP A 186 -16.52 0.59 -8.01
N PRO A 187 -16.75 0.83 -9.30
CA PRO A 187 -16.59 -0.18 -10.34
C PRO A 187 -15.15 -0.66 -10.52
N LEU A 188 -14.18 0.08 -9.99
CA LEU A 188 -12.76 -0.29 -10.03
C LEU A 188 -12.37 -1.20 -8.87
N SER A 189 -13.17 -1.24 -7.81
CA SER A 189 -12.95 -2.10 -6.66
C SER A 189 -13.34 -3.55 -6.94
N VAL A 190 -12.62 -4.51 -6.32
CA VAL A 190 -12.80 -5.95 -6.53
C VAL A 190 -13.14 -6.64 -5.22
N GLY A 191 -14.38 -7.08 -5.06
CA GLY A 191 -14.90 -7.72 -3.84
C GLY A 191 -14.63 -9.23 -3.73
N TYR A 192 -13.56 -9.74 -4.35
CA TYR A 192 -13.17 -11.15 -4.25
C TYR A 192 -11.67 -11.35 -4.41
N THR A 193 -11.21 -12.54 -4.04
CA THR A 193 -9.82 -12.98 -4.21
C THR A 193 -9.81 -14.33 -4.90
N THR A 194 -8.93 -14.55 -5.87
CA THR A 194 -8.80 -15.87 -6.51
C THR A 194 -8.01 -16.83 -5.64
N GLY A 195 -8.21 -18.14 -5.86
CA GLY A 195 -7.47 -19.18 -5.16
C GLY A 195 -5.96 -19.05 -5.32
N ARG A 196 -5.47 -18.62 -6.51
CA ARG A 196 -4.04 -18.37 -6.75
C ARG A 196 -3.54 -17.22 -5.92
N LEU A 197 -4.15 -16.05 -6.03
CA LEU A 197 -3.71 -14.85 -5.29
C LEU A 197 -3.77 -15.08 -3.78
N GLY A 198 -4.86 -15.66 -3.26
CA GLY A 198 -4.96 -15.99 -1.83
C GLY A 198 -3.86 -16.92 -1.34
N HIS A 199 -3.48 -17.93 -2.14
CA HIS A 199 -2.38 -18.82 -1.81
C HIS A 199 -1.02 -18.09 -1.77
N LEU A 200 -0.75 -17.26 -2.77
CA LEU A 200 0.48 -16.48 -2.85
C LEU A 200 0.59 -15.48 -1.69
N LEU A 201 -0.51 -14.80 -1.36
CA LEU A 201 -0.62 -13.89 -0.23
C LEU A 201 -0.26 -14.59 1.10
N PHE A 202 -0.85 -15.75 1.39
CA PHE A 202 -0.51 -16.49 2.62
C PHE A 202 0.92 -17.03 2.63
N ARG A 203 1.50 -17.32 1.48
CA ARG A 203 2.92 -17.68 1.37
C ARG A 203 3.82 -16.48 1.67
N ALA A 204 3.48 -15.30 1.12
CA ALA A 204 4.22 -14.07 1.36
C ALA A 204 4.17 -13.67 2.84
N MET A 205 2.99 -13.71 3.50
CA MET A 205 2.87 -13.46 4.93
C MET A 205 3.85 -14.32 5.76
N ARG A 206 3.91 -15.62 5.47
CA ARG A 206 4.81 -16.53 6.20
C ARG A 206 6.28 -16.23 5.92
N ARG A 207 6.62 -15.94 4.65
CA ARG A 207 7.99 -15.61 4.24
C ARG A 207 8.47 -14.32 4.90
N VAL A 208 7.66 -13.27 4.85
CA VAL A 208 7.96 -11.97 5.46
C VAL A 208 8.19 -12.11 6.97
N ASN A 209 7.27 -12.78 7.68
CA ASN A 209 7.42 -12.97 9.12
C ASN A 209 8.66 -13.80 9.48
N ALA A 210 8.99 -14.82 8.70
CA ALA A 210 10.20 -15.62 8.93
C ALA A 210 11.48 -14.78 8.68
N ARG A 211 11.52 -14.04 7.57
CA ARG A 211 12.66 -13.19 7.22
C ARG A 211 12.87 -12.05 8.23
N LEU A 212 11.81 -11.41 8.71
CA LEU A 212 11.91 -10.37 9.75
C LEU A 212 12.57 -10.88 11.02
N VAL A 213 12.28 -12.12 11.41
CA VAL A 213 12.92 -12.73 12.59
C VAL A 213 14.37 -13.14 12.29
N GLU A 214 14.63 -13.72 11.12
CA GLU A 214 15.95 -14.18 10.70
C GLU A 214 16.92 -13.01 10.49
N ASP A 215 16.46 -11.95 9.80
CA ASP A 215 17.29 -10.80 9.42
C ASP A 215 17.37 -9.74 10.55
N GLY A 216 16.57 -9.88 11.63
CA GLY A 216 16.54 -8.92 12.75
C GLY A 216 15.81 -7.63 12.46
N GLY A 217 14.80 -7.65 11.59
CA GLY A 217 13.94 -6.52 11.24
C GLY A 217 14.06 -6.06 9.78
N PHE A 218 13.52 -4.90 9.49
CA PHE A 218 13.66 -4.27 8.18
C PHE A 218 15.08 -3.67 8.01
N PRO A 219 15.63 -3.68 6.78
CA PRO A 219 17.00 -3.19 6.53
C PRO A 219 17.13 -1.66 6.50
N LEU A 220 16.04 -0.91 6.70
CA LEU A 220 15.98 0.55 6.64
C LEU A 220 14.93 1.09 7.64
N PRO A 221 14.96 2.39 7.97
CA PRO A 221 13.96 2.99 8.85
C PRO A 221 12.55 2.75 8.32
N THR A 222 11.71 2.12 9.14
CA THR A 222 10.35 1.74 8.77
C THR A 222 9.35 2.20 9.84
N LEU A 223 8.38 3.00 9.43
CA LEU A 223 7.23 3.38 10.26
C LEU A 223 6.08 2.40 10.02
N VAL A 224 5.54 1.84 11.08
CA VAL A 224 4.30 1.03 11.03
C VAL A 224 3.17 1.81 11.68
N VAL A 225 2.14 2.11 10.92
CA VAL A 225 0.92 2.79 11.37
C VAL A 225 -0.20 1.76 11.42
N HIS A 226 -0.90 1.60 12.56
CA HIS A 226 -1.96 0.60 12.68
C HIS A 226 -3.14 1.13 13.49
N GLY A 227 -4.35 0.79 13.07
CA GLY A 227 -5.56 1.05 13.85
C GLY A 227 -5.68 0.08 15.03
N GLY A 228 -6.01 0.60 16.21
CA GLY A 228 -6.20 -0.22 17.42
C GLY A 228 -7.47 -1.07 17.38
N ASP A 229 -8.53 -0.61 16.67
CA ASP A 229 -9.80 -1.34 16.42
C ASP A 229 -9.82 -1.93 14.98
N ASP A 230 -8.66 -2.30 14.42
CA ASP A 230 -8.61 -2.94 13.11
C ASP A 230 -9.27 -4.33 13.16
N ARG A 231 -10.38 -4.46 12.42
CA ARG A 231 -11.22 -5.67 12.37
C ARG A 231 -10.95 -6.57 11.16
N LEU A 232 -9.99 -6.20 10.32
CA LEU A 232 -9.56 -6.97 9.15
C LEU A 232 -8.18 -7.60 9.37
N VAL A 233 -7.21 -6.80 9.79
CA VAL A 233 -5.86 -7.25 10.13
C VAL A 233 -5.63 -6.99 11.61
N PRO A 234 -5.53 -8.03 12.45
CA PRO A 234 -5.37 -7.84 13.89
C PRO A 234 -4.17 -6.96 14.22
N THR A 235 -4.35 -5.89 14.99
CA THR A 235 -3.28 -4.97 15.42
C THR A 235 -2.13 -5.70 16.11
N ALA A 236 -2.42 -6.82 16.79
CA ALA A 236 -1.42 -7.68 17.40
C ALA A 236 -0.44 -8.30 16.38
N SER A 237 -0.83 -8.41 15.10
CA SER A 237 0.01 -8.98 14.05
C SER A 237 1.29 -8.16 13.76
N THR A 238 1.31 -6.90 14.17
CA THR A 238 2.47 -6.00 14.02
C THR A 238 3.20 -5.73 15.33
N ALA A 239 2.71 -6.23 16.47
CA ALA A 239 3.30 -5.91 17.78
C ALA A 239 4.74 -6.41 17.92
N PHE A 240 5.07 -7.55 17.32
CA PHE A 240 6.43 -8.11 17.35
C PHE A 240 7.46 -7.25 16.62
N LEU A 241 7.04 -6.32 15.78
CA LEU A 241 7.93 -5.42 15.04
C LEU A 241 8.60 -4.38 15.95
N GLU A 242 8.02 -4.08 17.11
CA GLU A 242 8.56 -3.13 18.11
C GLU A 242 9.92 -3.57 18.68
N GLN A 243 10.27 -4.85 18.58
CA GLN A 243 11.56 -5.36 19.03
C GLN A 243 12.74 -4.99 18.09
N PHE A 244 12.44 -4.55 16.86
CA PHE A 244 13.46 -4.26 15.87
C PHE A 244 13.84 -2.78 15.87
N PRO A 245 15.15 -2.43 15.97
CA PRO A 245 15.59 -1.04 16.15
C PRO A 245 15.32 -0.14 14.94
N THR A 246 15.13 -0.71 13.76
CA THR A 246 14.80 0.01 12.53
C THR A 246 13.32 0.30 12.39
N THR A 247 12.47 -0.20 13.30
CA THR A 247 11.02 -0.08 13.22
C THR A 247 10.47 0.82 14.31
N GLU A 248 9.72 1.84 13.92
CA GLU A 248 8.85 2.62 14.81
C GLU A 248 7.41 2.19 14.55
N ARG A 249 6.65 1.87 15.59
CA ARG A 249 5.26 1.47 15.48
C ARG A 249 4.35 2.45 16.21
N ARG A 250 3.33 2.96 15.52
CA ARG A 250 2.28 3.84 16.07
C ARG A 250 0.92 3.17 15.95
N VAL A 251 0.20 3.08 17.08
CA VAL A 251 -1.14 2.51 17.14
C VAL A 251 -2.12 3.59 17.56
N TYR A 252 -3.18 3.74 16.79
CA TYR A 252 -4.25 4.72 17.02
C TYR A 252 -5.49 3.98 17.54
N ALA A 253 -5.77 4.09 18.84
CA ALA A 253 -6.63 3.21 19.61
C ALA A 253 -8.01 2.93 18.98
N ASP A 254 -8.70 3.97 18.50
CA ASP A 254 -10.08 3.85 18.00
C ASP A 254 -10.15 3.72 16.46
N VAL A 255 -9.00 3.76 15.77
CA VAL A 255 -8.92 3.73 14.31
C VAL A 255 -9.06 2.30 13.82
N ARG A 256 -9.76 2.11 12.68
CA ARG A 256 -9.94 0.82 12.02
C ARG A 256 -8.87 0.56 10.96
N HIS A 257 -9.22 -0.23 9.92
CA HIS A 257 -8.25 -0.77 8.96
C HIS A 257 -7.59 0.28 8.04
N GLU A 258 -8.27 1.37 7.73
CA GLU A 258 -7.75 2.46 6.87
C GLU A 258 -7.37 3.70 7.71
N PRO A 259 -6.19 3.73 8.37
CA PRO A 259 -5.80 4.87 9.20
C PRO A 259 -5.77 6.19 8.45
N HIS A 260 -5.36 6.18 7.18
CA HIS A 260 -5.27 7.35 6.31
C HIS A 260 -6.64 7.89 5.85
N HIS A 261 -7.70 7.10 5.96
CA HIS A 261 -9.08 7.46 5.62
C HIS A 261 -9.96 7.62 6.84
N ASP A 262 -9.40 7.53 8.05
CA ASP A 262 -10.22 7.71 9.25
C ASP A 262 -10.84 9.11 9.27
N PRO A 263 -12.17 9.24 9.45
CA PRO A 263 -12.87 10.51 9.31
C PRO A 263 -12.55 11.53 10.40
N PHE A 264 -11.92 11.10 11.49
CA PHE A 264 -11.58 11.97 12.63
C PHE A 264 -10.08 12.18 12.79
N ASP A 265 -9.29 11.16 12.51
CA ASP A 265 -7.85 11.14 12.74
C ASP A 265 -7.02 11.02 11.46
N GLY A 266 -7.63 10.71 10.32
CA GLY A 266 -6.90 10.37 9.08
C GLY A 266 -5.94 11.46 8.63
N GLU A 267 -6.40 12.72 8.61
CA GLU A 267 -5.54 13.85 8.27
C GLU A 267 -4.35 13.98 9.23
N ARG A 268 -4.61 13.91 10.55
CA ARG A 268 -3.56 13.95 11.57
C ARG A 268 -2.55 12.81 11.41
N ILE A 269 -3.03 11.60 11.13
CA ILE A 269 -2.17 10.42 10.93
C ILE A 269 -1.27 10.59 9.72
N VAL A 270 -1.81 11.14 8.62
CA VAL A 270 -1.01 11.43 7.42
C VAL A 270 0.00 12.54 7.71
N ASP A 271 -0.36 13.59 8.44
CA ASP A 271 0.56 14.68 8.83
C ASP A 271 1.68 14.20 9.75
N GLU A 272 1.36 13.35 10.72
CA GLU A 272 2.36 12.72 11.59
C GLU A 272 3.31 11.80 10.79
N THR A 273 2.79 11.15 9.74
CA THR A 273 3.59 10.34 8.80
C THR A 273 4.52 11.24 7.99
N ILE A 274 4.02 12.36 7.48
CA ILE A 274 4.83 13.35 6.75
C ILE A 274 5.94 13.93 7.65
N ALA A 275 5.62 14.25 8.90
CA ALA A 275 6.62 14.74 9.86
C ALA A 275 7.72 13.70 10.11
N TRP A 276 7.37 12.41 10.24
CA TRP A 276 8.32 11.33 10.37
C TRP A 276 9.21 11.17 9.13
N LEU A 277 8.62 11.27 7.92
CA LEU A 277 9.37 11.23 6.66
C LEU A 277 10.36 12.39 6.57
N ARG A 278 9.95 13.61 6.93
CA ARG A 278 10.84 14.79 6.95
C ARG A 278 12.05 14.58 7.85
N ASP A 279 11.84 14.09 9.07
CA ASP A 279 12.91 13.82 10.02
C ASP A 279 13.92 12.80 9.46
N ARG A 280 13.44 11.76 8.78
CA ARG A 280 14.29 10.67 8.29
C ARG A 280 14.94 10.93 6.93
N MET A 281 14.35 11.79 6.11
CA MET A 281 14.81 12.09 4.76
C MET A 281 15.50 13.47 4.65
N GLY A 282 15.62 14.21 5.75
CA GLY A 282 16.23 15.55 5.76
C GLY A 282 15.40 16.60 5.05
N GLY A 283 14.07 16.47 5.07
CA GLY A 283 13.15 17.45 4.52
C GLY A 283 13.13 18.75 5.34
N PRO A 284 12.60 19.87 4.78
CA PRO A 284 12.56 21.14 5.46
C PRO A 284 11.63 21.10 6.68
N ASP A 285 11.97 21.88 7.72
CA ASP A 285 11.10 22.04 8.88
C ASP A 285 9.72 22.52 8.47
N ALA A 286 8.68 22.06 9.19
CA ALA A 286 7.34 22.58 9.00
C ALA A 286 7.30 24.03 9.50
N GLY A 287 7.12 25.00 8.60
CA GLY A 287 7.02 26.42 8.89
C GLY A 287 5.78 26.75 9.72
#